data_1a251f8b1b0dcd43ff5fe635855ed868
#
_entry.id   1a251f8b1b0dcd43ff5fe635855ed868
#
_cell.length_a   1.000
_cell.length_b   1.000
_cell.length_c   1.000
_cell.angle_alpha   90.00
_cell.angle_beta   90.00
_cell.angle_gamma   90.00
#
_symmetry.space_group_name_H-M   'P 1'
#
loop_
_entity.id
_entity.type
_entity.pdbx_description
1 polymer ?
#
loop_
_entity_poly.entity_id
_entity_poly.type
_entity_poly.pdbx_seq_one_letter_code
_entity_poly.pdbx_strand_id
1 'polypeptide(L)'
;MSFDYIVFNSIPHSDILEGILELHNNIFDVSDDLINKMASKPQLLVITAMDDKKVIGYKIGYEIDRNKFYSWLGGVDSKYRKHGVATKLMEIQHQYLKGNGYNIVQTKTMNKWRSMLVLNIKNGFDVIETYTDENGLHKIVLEKSLLN
;
A
#
# COMPACT_ATOMS: atom_id res chain seq x y z
N MET A 1 -3.47 -20.68 8.84
CA MET A 1 -2.14 -20.10 8.54
C MET A 1 -2.10 -18.69 9.10
N SER A 2 -1.10 -18.39 9.91
CA SER A 2 -0.97 -17.06 10.50
C SER A 2 0.39 -16.44 10.14
N PHE A 3 0.37 -15.13 9.95
CA PHE A 3 1.54 -14.36 9.56
C PHE A 3 1.78 -13.23 10.56
N ASP A 4 3.01 -12.80 10.67
CA ASP A 4 3.36 -11.65 11.49
C ASP A 4 3.27 -10.39 10.64
N TYR A 5 2.77 -9.30 11.24
CA TYR A 5 2.65 -8.02 10.57
C TYR A 5 3.47 -7.00 11.35
N ILE A 6 4.37 -6.30 10.65
CA ILE A 6 5.28 -5.35 11.27
C ILE A 6 5.07 -3.98 10.67
N VAL A 7 5.00 -2.96 11.53
CA VAL A 7 4.78 -1.57 11.12
C VAL A 7 6.09 -0.80 11.32
N PHE A 8 6.51 -0.10 10.26
CA PHE A 8 7.69 0.76 10.29
C PHE A 8 7.28 2.18 9.91
N ASN A 9 7.70 3.16 10.67
CA ASN A 9 7.48 4.58 10.33
C ASN A 9 8.72 5.22 9.69
N SER A 10 9.55 4.40 9.09
CA SER A 10 10.73 4.78 8.32
C SER A 10 11.09 3.62 7.40
N ILE A 11 12.15 3.77 6.60
CA ILE A 11 12.64 2.69 5.75
C ILE A 11 13.11 1.53 6.63
N PRO A 12 12.63 0.29 6.40
CA PRO A 12 13.03 -0.86 7.22
C PRO A 12 14.51 -1.22 7.09
N HIS A 13 14.97 -2.10 7.98
CA HIS A 13 16.32 -2.67 7.92
C HIS A 13 16.56 -3.39 6.59
N SER A 14 17.84 -3.56 6.25
CA SER A 14 18.27 -4.06 4.95
C SER A 14 17.62 -5.39 4.54
N ASP A 15 17.51 -6.34 5.45
CA ASP A 15 16.93 -7.66 5.10
C ASP A 15 15.46 -7.55 4.71
N ILE A 16 14.69 -6.78 5.47
CA ILE A 16 13.27 -6.58 5.18
C ILE A 16 13.12 -5.70 3.94
N LEU A 17 13.94 -4.67 3.82
CA LEU A 17 13.92 -3.80 2.64
C LEU A 17 14.22 -4.60 1.37
N GLU A 18 15.23 -5.47 1.39
CA GLU A 18 15.54 -6.34 0.25
C GLU A 18 14.36 -7.24 -0.10
N GLY A 19 13.68 -7.79 0.90
CA GLY A 19 12.49 -8.61 0.68
C GLY A 19 11.36 -7.83 0.02
N ILE A 20 11.14 -6.60 0.45
CA ILE A 20 10.14 -5.73 -0.16
C ILE A 20 10.50 -5.43 -1.62
N LEU A 21 11.74 -5.06 -1.89
CA LEU A 21 12.19 -4.74 -3.24
C LEU A 21 12.06 -5.93 -4.18
N GLU A 22 12.47 -7.10 -3.72
CA GLU A 22 12.35 -8.32 -4.50
C GLU A 22 10.89 -8.64 -4.83
N LEU A 23 10.01 -8.57 -3.82
CA LEU A 23 8.59 -8.84 -4.01
C LEU A 23 7.96 -7.81 -4.96
N HIS A 24 8.29 -6.53 -4.78
CA HIS A 24 7.79 -5.45 -5.63
C HIS A 24 8.20 -5.65 -7.09
N ASN A 25 9.46 -5.98 -7.34
CA ASN A 25 9.96 -6.23 -8.68
C ASN A 25 9.27 -7.44 -9.32
N ASN A 26 9.04 -8.50 -8.54
CA ASN A 26 8.38 -9.70 -9.03
C ASN A 26 6.92 -9.44 -9.41
N ILE A 27 6.22 -8.60 -8.65
CA ILE A 27 4.80 -8.30 -8.90
C ILE A 27 4.64 -7.33 -10.08
N PHE A 28 5.44 -6.27 -10.12
CA PHE A 28 5.24 -5.17 -11.05
C PHE A 28 6.23 -5.14 -12.21
N ASP A 29 7.23 -6.01 -12.20
CA ASP A 29 8.25 -6.11 -13.26
C ASP A 29 8.86 -4.73 -13.57
N VAL A 30 9.23 -3.99 -12.51
CA VAL A 30 9.82 -2.67 -12.62
C VAL A 30 11.19 -2.66 -11.99
N SER A 31 12.07 -1.81 -12.52
CA SER A 31 13.42 -1.61 -12.01
C SER A 31 13.63 -0.14 -11.70
N ASP A 32 12.70 0.46 -10.98
CA ASP A 32 12.82 1.85 -10.58
C ASP A 32 13.58 1.96 -9.26
N ASP A 33 14.00 3.19 -8.96
CA ASP A 33 14.77 3.48 -7.76
C ASP A 33 13.84 3.69 -6.56
N LEU A 34 13.25 2.61 -6.10
CA LEU A 34 12.24 2.65 -5.04
C LEU A 34 12.82 3.20 -3.73
N ILE A 35 14.07 2.84 -3.40
CA ILE A 35 14.68 3.29 -2.15
C ILE A 35 14.76 4.82 -2.09
N ASN A 36 15.25 5.45 -3.15
CA ASN A 36 15.34 6.91 -3.20
C ASN A 36 13.97 7.56 -3.20
N LYS A 37 13.01 6.96 -3.89
CA LYS A 37 11.63 7.46 -3.86
C LYS A 37 11.06 7.40 -2.47
N MET A 38 11.23 6.28 -1.76
CA MET A 38 10.77 6.15 -0.37
C MET A 38 11.43 7.18 0.54
N ALA A 39 12.74 7.39 0.37
CA ALA A 39 13.49 8.31 1.21
C ALA A 39 13.01 9.76 1.07
N SER A 40 12.38 10.10 -0.04
CA SER A 40 11.89 11.45 -0.31
C SER A 40 10.48 11.72 0.23
N LYS A 41 9.78 10.70 0.74
CA LYS A 41 8.37 10.85 1.12
C LYS A 41 8.20 11.29 2.57
N PRO A 42 7.27 12.24 2.83
CA PRO A 42 7.00 12.70 4.19
C PRO A 42 6.18 11.66 4.96
N GLN A 43 6.52 11.45 6.23
CA GLN A 43 5.79 10.56 7.13
C GLN A 43 5.58 9.17 6.52
N LEU A 44 6.66 8.60 5.98
CA LEU A 44 6.62 7.28 5.34
C LEU A 44 6.14 6.22 6.33
N LEU A 45 5.21 5.38 5.87
CA LEU A 45 4.69 4.25 6.63
C LEU A 45 4.86 3.00 5.78
N VAL A 46 5.51 1.99 6.35
CA VAL A 46 5.72 0.69 5.69
C VAL A 46 5.15 -0.40 6.59
N ILE A 47 4.32 -1.26 6.03
CA ILE A 47 3.77 -2.41 6.74
C ILE A 47 4.14 -3.65 5.96
N THR A 48 4.67 -4.66 6.65
CA THR A 48 5.01 -5.93 6.02
C THR A 48 4.22 -7.07 6.64
N ALA A 49 3.88 -8.04 5.80
CA ALA A 49 3.37 -9.33 6.22
C ALA A 49 4.53 -10.32 6.08
N MET A 50 4.79 -11.08 7.14
CA MET A 50 5.93 -11.98 7.21
C MET A 50 5.46 -13.41 7.40
N ASP A 51 6.00 -14.32 6.61
CA ASP A 51 5.95 -15.75 6.88
C ASP A 51 7.34 -16.14 7.37
N ASP A 52 7.50 -16.25 8.69
CA ASP A 52 8.77 -16.38 9.36
C ASP A 52 9.69 -15.21 8.96
N LYS A 53 10.77 -15.46 8.24
CA LYS A 53 11.72 -14.40 7.83
C LYS A 53 11.46 -13.87 6.43
N LYS A 54 10.44 -14.39 5.75
CA LYS A 54 10.15 -14.02 4.36
C LYS A 54 9.07 -12.93 4.31
N VAL A 55 9.34 -11.87 3.55
CA VAL A 55 8.34 -10.85 3.24
C VAL A 55 7.38 -11.43 2.20
N ILE A 56 6.12 -11.58 2.56
CA ILE A 56 5.10 -12.13 1.66
C ILE A 56 4.05 -11.11 1.24
N GLY A 57 4.09 -9.94 1.84
CA GLY A 57 3.21 -8.83 1.48
C GLY A 57 3.74 -7.54 2.06
N TYR A 58 3.34 -6.42 1.47
CA TYR A 58 3.75 -5.11 1.96
C TYR A 58 2.71 -4.06 1.58
N LYS A 59 2.74 -2.96 2.31
CA LYS A 59 1.95 -1.78 2.00
C LYS A 59 2.74 -0.56 2.42
N ILE A 60 2.85 0.40 1.50
CA ILE A 60 3.67 1.60 1.71
C ILE A 60 2.83 2.82 1.40
N GLY A 61 2.92 3.83 2.25
CA GLY A 61 2.24 5.09 2.02
C GLY A 61 2.96 6.25 2.68
N TYR A 62 2.44 7.44 2.44
CA TYR A 62 3.03 8.67 2.98
C TYR A 62 1.97 9.76 3.08
N GLU A 63 2.29 10.79 3.86
CA GLU A 63 1.37 11.91 4.10
C GLU A 63 1.27 12.82 2.87
N ILE A 64 0.04 13.17 2.48
CA ILE A 64 -0.21 14.22 1.49
C ILE A 64 -0.31 15.56 2.22
N ASP A 65 -1.10 15.60 3.29
CA ASP A 65 -1.23 16.75 4.18
C ASP A 65 -1.61 16.26 5.59
N ARG A 66 -1.83 17.17 6.51
CA ARG A 66 -2.13 16.83 7.91
C ARG A 66 -3.31 15.90 8.09
N ASN A 67 -4.28 15.94 7.18
CA ASN A 67 -5.51 15.16 7.30
C ASN A 67 -5.57 13.99 6.35
N LYS A 68 -4.71 13.96 5.33
CA LYS A 68 -4.81 13.03 4.23
C LYS A 68 -3.53 12.24 4.03
N PHE A 69 -3.67 10.94 3.96
CA PHE A 69 -2.57 10.02 3.72
C PHE A 69 -2.76 9.31 2.38
N TYR A 70 -1.67 9.08 1.67
CA TYR A 70 -1.70 8.40 0.38
C TYR A 70 -1.18 6.97 0.52
N SER A 71 -2.02 6.00 0.21
CA SER A 71 -1.63 4.59 0.12
C SER A 71 -1.03 4.38 -1.25
N TRP A 72 0.30 4.37 -1.30
CA TRP A 72 1.07 4.49 -2.52
C TRP A 72 1.31 3.15 -3.22
N LEU A 73 1.89 2.19 -2.52
CA LEU A 73 2.28 0.90 -3.09
C LEU A 73 1.82 -0.23 -2.17
N GLY A 74 1.59 -1.38 -2.78
CA GLY A 74 1.27 -2.58 -2.02
C GLY A 74 1.24 -3.80 -2.92
N GLY A 75 1.47 -4.95 -2.34
CA GLY A 75 1.42 -6.21 -3.07
C GLY A 75 1.50 -7.40 -2.14
N VAL A 76 1.04 -8.54 -2.64
CA VAL A 76 1.09 -9.82 -1.93
C VAL A 76 1.68 -10.86 -2.88
N ASP A 77 2.61 -11.65 -2.36
CA ASP A 77 3.20 -12.76 -3.11
C ASP A 77 2.08 -13.68 -3.62
N SER A 78 2.16 -14.06 -4.89
CA SER A 78 1.11 -14.84 -5.55
C SER A 78 0.82 -16.16 -4.84
N LYS A 79 1.80 -16.74 -4.17
CA LYS A 79 1.64 -18.00 -3.43
C LYS A 79 0.84 -17.80 -2.14
N TYR A 80 0.69 -16.56 -1.67
CA TYR A 80 0.03 -16.25 -0.41
C TYR A 80 -1.28 -15.49 -0.60
N ARG A 81 -1.73 -15.35 -1.83
CA ARG A 81 -3.02 -14.73 -2.12
C ARG A 81 -4.16 -15.60 -1.60
N LYS A 82 -5.33 -14.99 -1.39
CA LYS A 82 -6.54 -15.65 -0.87
C LYS A 82 -6.43 -16.11 0.59
N HIS A 83 -5.45 -15.56 1.33
CA HIS A 83 -5.32 -15.79 2.77
C HIS A 83 -5.62 -14.54 3.60
N GLY A 84 -6.21 -13.53 2.98
CA GLY A 84 -6.60 -12.30 3.67
C GLY A 84 -5.45 -11.34 3.97
N VAL A 85 -4.28 -11.54 3.37
CA VAL A 85 -3.10 -10.70 3.66
C VAL A 85 -3.33 -9.25 3.23
N ALA A 86 -3.84 -9.03 2.02
CA ALA A 86 -4.09 -7.66 1.53
C ALA A 86 -5.10 -6.91 2.41
N THR A 87 -6.17 -7.59 2.82
CA THR A 87 -7.17 -7.01 3.71
C THR A 87 -6.56 -6.66 5.06
N LYS A 88 -5.74 -7.57 5.61
CA LYS A 88 -5.10 -7.34 6.91
C LYS A 88 -4.12 -6.18 6.87
N LEU A 89 -3.32 -6.08 5.81
CA LEU A 89 -2.42 -4.94 5.61
C LEU A 89 -3.20 -3.63 5.57
N MET A 90 -4.33 -3.62 4.85
CA MET A 90 -5.19 -2.45 4.76
C MET A 90 -5.78 -2.08 6.12
N GLU A 91 -6.29 -3.04 6.88
CA GLU A 91 -6.84 -2.81 8.22
C GLU A 91 -5.79 -2.18 9.15
N ILE A 92 -4.59 -2.74 9.16
CA ILE A 92 -3.49 -2.24 10.00
C ILE A 92 -3.13 -0.81 9.61
N GLN A 93 -3.02 -0.54 8.31
CA GLN A 93 -2.74 0.81 7.82
C GLN A 93 -3.81 1.79 8.28
N HIS A 94 -5.08 1.45 8.10
CA HIS A 94 -6.17 2.37 8.45
C HIS A 94 -6.27 2.61 9.95
N GLN A 95 -6.04 1.59 10.77
CA GLN A 95 -6.01 1.76 12.21
C GLN A 95 -4.85 2.67 12.66
N TYR A 96 -3.67 2.47 12.07
CA TYR A 96 -2.52 3.33 12.35
C TYR A 96 -2.81 4.78 11.97
N LEU A 97 -3.35 5.00 10.77
CA LEU A 97 -3.66 6.34 10.29
C LEU A 97 -4.69 7.05 11.15
N LYS A 98 -5.74 6.32 11.53
CA LYS A 98 -6.78 6.85 12.39
C LYS A 98 -6.22 7.25 13.75
N GLY A 99 -5.37 6.40 14.34
CA GLY A 99 -4.71 6.68 15.62
C GLY A 99 -3.72 7.82 15.56
N ASN A 100 -3.28 8.22 14.38
CA ASN A 100 -2.33 9.31 14.18
C ASN A 100 -2.97 10.58 13.60
N GLY A 101 -4.30 10.65 13.63
CA GLY A 101 -5.02 11.89 13.32
C GLY A 101 -5.36 12.11 11.85
N TYR A 102 -5.15 11.13 10.98
CA TYR A 102 -5.55 11.24 9.59
C TYR A 102 -7.04 10.97 9.44
N ASN A 103 -7.72 11.77 8.65
CA ASN A 103 -9.15 11.66 8.42
C ASN A 103 -9.49 10.97 7.10
N ILE A 104 -8.57 10.97 6.16
CA ILE A 104 -8.80 10.46 4.81
C ILE A 104 -7.58 9.66 4.36
N VAL A 105 -7.83 8.51 3.74
CA VAL A 105 -6.81 7.79 2.99
C VAL A 105 -7.19 7.78 1.52
N GLN A 106 -6.22 8.13 0.68
CA GLN A 106 -6.38 8.17 -0.77
C GLN A 106 -5.51 7.09 -1.41
N THR A 107 -5.97 6.52 -2.50
CA THR A 107 -5.16 5.61 -3.31
C THR A 107 -5.47 5.83 -4.79
N LYS A 108 -4.60 5.33 -5.65
CA LYS A 108 -4.79 5.35 -7.09
C LYS A 108 -4.60 3.95 -7.65
N THR A 109 -5.38 3.61 -8.66
CA THR A 109 -5.25 2.33 -9.32
C THR A 109 -5.65 2.47 -10.80
N MET A 110 -5.68 1.36 -11.51
CA MET A 110 -6.10 1.28 -12.90
C MET A 110 -7.01 0.08 -13.08
N ASN A 111 -7.80 0.09 -14.16
CA ASN A 111 -8.72 -1.02 -14.44
C ASN A 111 -8.01 -2.39 -14.54
N LYS A 112 -6.77 -2.41 -15.01
CA LYS A 112 -6.03 -3.67 -15.13
C LYS A 112 -5.73 -4.31 -13.77
N TRP A 113 -5.67 -3.52 -12.70
CA TRP A 113 -5.49 -4.00 -11.33
C TRP A 113 -6.84 -4.25 -10.68
N ARG A 114 -7.67 -5.04 -11.36
CA ARG A 114 -9.08 -5.23 -11.02
C ARG A 114 -9.30 -5.76 -9.61
N SER A 115 -8.49 -6.72 -9.18
CA SER A 115 -8.61 -7.29 -7.84
C SER A 115 -8.41 -6.23 -6.75
N MET A 116 -7.44 -5.33 -6.95
CA MET A 116 -7.19 -4.26 -5.99
C MET A 116 -8.31 -3.22 -6.01
N LEU A 117 -8.83 -2.88 -7.19
CA LEU A 117 -9.96 -1.96 -7.31
C LEU A 117 -11.18 -2.50 -6.56
N VAL A 118 -11.50 -3.77 -6.76
CA VAL A 118 -12.62 -4.42 -6.06
C VAL A 118 -12.39 -4.44 -4.55
N LEU A 119 -11.18 -4.78 -4.12
CA LEU A 119 -10.84 -4.81 -2.70
C LEU A 119 -11.03 -3.44 -2.05
N ASN A 120 -10.56 -2.38 -2.70
CA ASN A 120 -10.70 -1.01 -2.20
C ASN A 120 -12.18 -0.64 -2.06
N ILE A 121 -12.99 -0.91 -3.07
CA ILE A 121 -14.42 -0.59 -3.04
C ILE A 121 -15.12 -1.38 -1.93
N LYS A 122 -14.81 -2.66 -1.79
CA LYS A 122 -15.40 -3.49 -0.72
C LYS A 122 -15.05 -2.99 0.67
N ASN A 123 -13.90 -2.33 0.80
CA ASN A 123 -13.43 -1.84 2.11
C ASN A 123 -13.74 -0.36 2.34
N GLY A 124 -14.66 0.19 1.58
CA GLY A 124 -15.21 1.52 1.87
C GLY A 124 -14.59 2.67 1.10
N PHE A 125 -13.74 2.39 0.12
CA PHE A 125 -13.24 3.45 -0.75
C PHE A 125 -14.28 3.82 -1.79
N ASP A 126 -14.37 5.11 -2.09
CA ASP A 126 -15.19 5.64 -3.16
C ASP A 126 -14.32 6.16 -4.29
N VAL A 127 -14.73 5.94 -5.52
CA VAL A 127 -14.07 6.56 -6.68
C VAL A 127 -14.46 8.03 -6.69
N ILE A 128 -13.47 8.90 -6.62
CA ILE A 128 -13.72 10.36 -6.57
C ILE A 128 -13.31 11.06 -7.85
N GLU A 129 -12.47 10.44 -8.65
CA GLU A 129 -11.94 11.05 -9.86
C GLU A 129 -11.35 9.98 -10.77
N THR A 130 -11.40 10.23 -12.08
CA THR A 130 -10.64 9.47 -13.06
C THR A 130 -9.98 10.48 -13.99
N TYR A 131 -8.80 10.13 -14.49
CA TYR A 131 -8.10 10.97 -15.45
C TYR A 131 -7.17 10.13 -16.31
N THR A 132 -6.77 10.69 -17.43
CA THR A 132 -5.76 10.07 -18.29
C THR A 132 -4.46 10.82 -18.09
N ASP A 133 -3.40 10.09 -17.75
CA ASP A 133 -2.10 10.72 -17.50
C ASP A 133 -1.36 11.02 -18.80
N GLU A 134 -0.17 11.59 -18.68
CA GLU A 134 0.65 12.00 -19.82
C GLU A 134 1.07 10.82 -20.72
N ASN A 135 1.06 9.60 -20.18
CA ASN A 135 1.39 8.38 -20.91
C ASN A 135 0.17 7.69 -21.51
N GLY A 136 -1.02 8.30 -21.41
CA GLY A 136 -2.25 7.74 -21.94
C GLY A 136 -2.90 6.68 -21.03
N LEU A 137 -2.44 6.53 -19.79
CA LEU A 137 -2.98 5.56 -18.87
C LEU A 137 -4.19 6.15 -18.11
N HIS A 138 -5.26 5.38 -18.04
CA HIS A 138 -6.46 5.79 -17.32
C HIS A 138 -6.30 5.49 -15.83
N LYS A 139 -6.23 6.53 -15.03
CA LYS A 139 -6.04 6.42 -13.58
C LYS A 139 -7.37 6.60 -12.85
N ILE A 140 -7.54 5.86 -11.78
CA ILE A 140 -8.72 5.90 -10.91
C ILE A 140 -8.24 6.34 -9.53
N VAL A 141 -8.81 7.43 -9.02
CA VAL A 141 -8.48 7.94 -7.69
C VAL A 141 -9.62 7.58 -6.75
N LEU A 142 -9.28 6.96 -5.63
CA LEU A 142 -10.25 6.56 -4.61
C LEU A 142 -9.88 7.17 -3.27
N GLU A 143 -10.90 7.48 -2.48
CA GLU A 143 -10.71 7.95 -1.11
C GLU A 143 -11.64 7.24 -0.16
N LYS A 144 -11.19 7.11 1.08
CA LYS A 144 -11.98 6.56 2.16
C LYS A 144 -11.88 7.48 3.36
N SER A 145 -13.04 7.79 3.97
CA SER A 145 -13.08 8.49 5.25
C SER A 145 -12.68 7.54 6.37
N LEU A 146 -11.77 8.00 7.24
CA LEU A 146 -11.37 7.27 8.44
C LEU A 146 -12.17 7.72 9.66
N LEU A 147 -13.04 8.69 9.49
CA LEU A 147 -13.96 9.15 10.53
C LEU A 147 -15.11 8.15 10.65
N ASN A 148 -15.54 7.89 11.84
CA ASN A 148 -16.69 7.02 12.08
C ASN A 148 -18.00 7.78 11.99
#